data_ec9f7b994bd04aefe97591009682c7c7
#
_entry.id   ec9f7b994bd04aefe97591009682c7c7
#
_cell.length_a   1.000
_cell.length_b   1.000
_cell.length_c   1.000
_cell.angle_alpha   90.00
_cell.angle_beta   90.00
_cell.angle_gamma   90.00
#
_symmetry.space_group_name_H-M   'P 1'
#
loop_
_entity.id
_entity.type
_entity.pdbx_description
1 polymer ?
#
loop_
_entity_poly.entity_id
_entity_poly.type
_entity_poly.pdbx_seq_one_letter_code
_entity_poly.pdbx_strand_id
1 'polypeptide(L)'
;MNATVLSRASRAALISVALFVTFGALQLRSQGAADLQARVAELKESQAKNKQALAQYSWVETVKIILKGEEKKTEHFKVQQGPDGKPVKTPLDPQEPAAQQASGGRLKQRVVAKKKEEYKEYADQMKELASHYVPPEKEAIQEAYAKGNISIVPGGGLPGEVNLVIQNYYKPGDKVTLRFDKNQKQLAAISVASWMENPQDAMNLTVAFGKLPDGTNHVSTVTVEGVAKQLTVNTANSDYQKL
;
A
#
# COMPACT_ATOMS: atom_id res chain seq x y z
N MET A 1 -23.51 29.64 -13.54
CA MET A 1 -22.91 29.28 -12.24
C MET A 1 -22.26 27.92 -12.42
N ASN A 2 -20.95 27.91 -12.62
CA ASN A 2 -20.21 26.70 -12.97
C ASN A 2 -19.65 26.06 -11.71
N ALA A 3 -20.19 24.91 -11.33
CA ALA A 3 -19.62 24.07 -10.28
C ALA A 3 -18.53 23.22 -10.89
N THR A 4 -17.27 23.61 -10.62
CA THR A 4 -16.08 22.84 -10.99
C THR A 4 -16.00 21.60 -10.13
N VAL A 5 -16.36 20.45 -10.68
CA VAL A 5 -16.13 19.14 -10.07
C VAL A 5 -14.62 18.87 -10.14
N LEU A 6 -13.93 19.10 -9.04
CA LEU A 6 -12.54 18.70 -8.85
C LEU A 6 -12.49 17.17 -8.80
N SER A 7 -12.14 16.58 -9.93
CA SER A 7 -11.75 15.17 -10.03
C SER A 7 -10.51 14.95 -9.14
N ARG A 8 -10.70 14.36 -7.96
CA ARG A 8 -9.61 13.80 -7.18
C ARG A 8 -9.15 12.51 -7.87
N ALA A 9 -8.36 12.71 -8.92
CA ALA A 9 -7.66 11.63 -9.61
C ALA A 9 -6.77 10.88 -8.62
N SER A 10 -7.00 9.61 -8.56
CA SER A 10 -6.19 8.49 -8.06
C SER A 10 -4.76 8.87 -7.68
N ARG A 11 -4.52 9.14 -6.41
CA ARG A 11 -3.18 9.11 -5.82
C ARG A 11 -2.80 7.64 -5.61
N ALA A 12 -2.55 6.94 -6.72
CA ALA A 12 -1.69 5.78 -6.67
C ALA A 12 -0.28 6.32 -6.44
N ALA A 13 -0.03 6.73 -5.19
CA ALA A 13 1.25 7.28 -4.80
C ALA A 13 2.27 6.15 -4.90
N LEU A 14 3.30 6.37 -5.69
CA LEU A 14 4.61 5.76 -5.48
C LEU A 14 4.85 5.74 -3.98
N ILE A 15 4.95 4.55 -3.39
CA ILE A 15 5.33 4.37 -2.01
C ILE A 15 6.80 4.73 -1.89
N SER A 16 7.09 6.02 -1.95
CA SER A 16 8.34 6.56 -1.45
C SER A 16 8.14 6.70 0.04
N VAL A 17 8.31 5.59 0.76
CA VAL A 17 8.22 5.58 2.22
C VAL A 17 9.37 6.41 2.77
N ALA A 18 9.11 7.70 2.98
CA ALA A 18 9.99 8.56 3.75
C ALA A 18 9.82 8.20 5.24
N LEU A 19 10.20 6.98 5.60
CA LEU A 19 10.11 6.52 6.97
C LEU A 19 11.32 6.97 7.76
N PHE A 20 11.19 8.09 8.43
CA PHE A 20 12.11 8.50 9.48
C PHE A 20 11.86 7.64 10.73
N VAL A 21 12.32 6.41 10.72
CA VAL A 21 12.47 5.69 11.97
C VAL A 21 13.73 6.18 12.63
N THR A 22 13.54 6.92 13.68
CA THR A 22 14.58 7.22 14.66
C THR A 22 14.97 5.92 15.40
N PHE A 23 15.51 4.95 14.65
CA PHE A 23 16.05 3.71 15.20
C PHE A 23 17.25 3.97 16.15
N GLY A 24 17.74 5.21 16.13
CA GLY A 24 18.82 5.67 16.98
C GLY A 24 18.41 6.28 18.32
N ALA A 25 17.13 6.62 18.52
CA ALA A 25 16.75 7.36 19.73
C ALA A 25 16.81 6.56 21.03
N LEU A 26 16.81 5.22 20.98
CA LEU A 26 16.94 4.40 22.18
C LEU A 26 18.39 4.09 22.58
N GLN A 27 19.37 4.28 21.69
CA GLN A 27 20.80 4.16 22.03
C GLN A 27 21.52 5.53 21.99
N LEU A 28 20.86 6.60 21.63
CA LEU A 28 21.44 7.91 21.35
C LEU A 28 21.27 8.94 22.48
N ARG A 29 21.19 8.52 23.73
CA ARG A 29 21.35 9.48 24.83
C ARG A 29 22.74 10.11 24.92
N SER A 30 23.69 9.71 24.06
CA SER A 30 25.07 10.25 24.03
C SER A 30 25.65 10.62 22.67
N GLN A 31 24.92 10.46 21.53
CA GLN A 31 25.42 10.89 20.21
C GLN A 31 24.59 12.09 19.72
N GLY A 32 25.30 13.17 19.41
CA GLY A 32 24.71 14.50 19.22
C GLY A 32 23.75 14.62 18.04
N ALA A 33 22.96 15.68 18.06
CA ALA A 33 21.99 16.07 17.02
C ALA A 33 22.56 16.07 15.58
N ALA A 34 23.85 16.26 15.43
CA ALA A 34 24.57 16.24 14.14
C ALA A 34 24.61 14.83 13.50
N ASP A 35 24.81 13.75 14.29
CA ASP A 35 24.80 12.37 13.77
C ASP A 35 23.39 11.95 13.32
N LEU A 36 22.36 12.40 14.02
CA LEU A 36 20.98 12.17 13.62
C LEU A 36 20.64 12.89 12.31
N GLN A 37 21.06 14.13 12.14
CA GLN A 37 20.84 14.87 10.91
C GLN A 37 21.57 14.26 9.71
N ALA A 38 22.79 13.78 9.90
CA ALA A 38 23.58 13.10 8.86
C ALA A 38 22.88 11.80 8.41
N ARG A 39 22.39 10.98 9.35
CA ARG A 39 21.65 9.73 9.05
C ARG A 39 20.33 10.00 8.33
N VAL A 40 19.65 11.07 8.73
CA VAL A 40 18.42 11.52 8.06
C VAL A 40 18.70 11.95 6.62
N ALA A 41 19.79 12.65 6.38
CA ALA A 41 20.21 13.05 5.05
C ALA A 41 20.56 11.83 4.16
N GLU A 42 21.32 10.88 4.71
CA GLU A 42 21.69 9.63 4.03
C GLU A 42 20.44 8.80 3.62
N LEU A 43 19.46 8.69 4.52
CA LEU A 43 18.21 8.01 4.21
C LEU A 43 17.41 8.70 3.11
N LYS A 44 17.33 10.04 3.14
CA LYS A 44 16.67 10.81 2.08
C LYS A 44 17.34 10.62 0.72
N GLU A 45 18.67 10.66 0.70
CA GLU A 45 19.44 10.45 -0.51
C GLU A 45 19.25 9.03 -1.06
N SER A 46 19.30 8.02 -0.20
CA SER A 46 19.04 6.61 -0.57
C SER A 46 17.65 6.44 -1.18
N GLN A 47 16.62 7.05 -0.59
CA GLN A 47 15.25 7.00 -1.11
C GLN A 47 15.10 7.73 -2.45
N ALA A 48 15.73 8.89 -2.60
CA ALA A 48 15.72 9.63 -3.86
C ALA A 48 16.39 8.83 -4.98
N LYS A 49 17.53 8.20 -4.69
CA LYS A 49 18.22 7.28 -5.62
C LYS A 49 17.36 6.10 -6.01
N ASN A 50 16.70 5.46 -5.02
CA ASN A 50 15.82 4.34 -5.27
C ASN A 50 14.62 4.74 -6.15
N LYS A 51 14.02 5.91 -5.90
CA LYS A 51 12.93 6.45 -6.73
C LYS A 51 13.38 6.69 -8.16
N GLN A 52 14.56 7.27 -8.35
CA GLN A 52 15.14 7.48 -9.68
C GLN A 52 15.47 6.18 -10.39
N ALA A 53 16.00 5.19 -9.65
CA ALA A 53 16.27 3.86 -10.20
C ALA A 53 14.97 3.18 -10.65
N LEU A 54 13.95 3.16 -9.82
CA LEU A 54 12.65 2.57 -10.15
C LEU A 54 11.96 3.26 -11.34
N ALA A 55 12.19 4.56 -11.53
CA ALA A 55 11.66 5.31 -12.66
C ALA A 55 12.20 4.84 -14.02
N GLN A 56 13.31 4.08 -14.03
CA GLN A 56 13.89 3.50 -15.23
C GLN A 56 13.29 2.13 -15.59
N TYR A 57 12.24 1.70 -14.87
CA TYR A 57 11.63 0.40 -15.09
C TYR A 57 10.17 0.53 -15.52
N SER A 58 9.74 -0.39 -16.36
CA SER A 58 8.33 -0.77 -16.50
C SER A 58 8.14 -2.16 -15.89
N TRP A 59 6.91 -2.48 -15.48
CA TRP A 59 6.58 -3.78 -14.91
C TRP A 59 5.16 -4.19 -15.27
N VAL A 60 4.83 -5.44 -15.02
CA VAL A 60 3.46 -5.95 -15.10
C VAL A 60 2.84 -5.93 -13.71
N GLU A 61 1.69 -5.28 -13.61
CA GLU A 61 0.83 -5.33 -12.42
C GLU A 61 -0.35 -6.26 -12.69
N THR A 62 -0.49 -7.29 -11.88
CA THR A 62 -1.63 -8.21 -11.89
C THR A 62 -2.54 -7.89 -10.71
N VAL A 63 -3.80 -7.54 -10.97
CA VAL A 63 -4.82 -7.27 -9.96
C VAL A 63 -5.83 -8.40 -9.94
N LYS A 64 -5.97 -9.08 -8.81
CA LYS A 64 -6.96 -10.15 -8.59
C LYS A 64 -8.02 -9.71 -7.59
N ILE A 65 -9.28 -9.88 -7.96
CA ILE A 65 -10.43 -9.66 -7.10
C ILE A 65 -10.99 -11.03 -6.70
N ILE A 66 -10.94 -11.33 -5.42
CA ILE A 66 -11.37 -12.60 -4.84
C ILE A 66 -12.56 -12.30 -3.92
N LEU A 67 -13.68 -12.98 -4.15
CA LEU A 67 -14.87 -12.83 -3.36
C LEU A 67 -15.30 -14.19 -2.81
N LYS A 68 -15.37 -14.30 -1.48
CA LYS A 68 -15.73 -15.55 -0.77
C LYS A 68 -14.81 -16.72 -1.15
N GLY A 69 -13.51 -16.44 -1.30
CA GLY A 69 -12.51 -17.43 -1.69
C GLY A 69 -12.44 -17.75 -3.18
N GLU A 70 -13.34 -17.21 -4.01
CA GLU A 70 -13.35 -17.45 -5.45
C GLU A 70 -12.77 -16.24 -6.20
N GLU A 71 -11.85 -16.45 -7.11
CA GLU A 71 -11.35 -15.42 -8.03
C GLU A 71 -12.48 -15.01 -8.98
N LYS A 72 -12.87 -13.75 -8.94
CA LYS A 72 -13.94 -13.19 -9.77
C LYS A 72 -13.43 -12.39 -10.95
N LYS A 73 -12.23 -11.84 -10.83
CA LYS A 73 -11.60 -11.05 -11.88
C LYS A 73 -10.10 -11.05 -11.71
N THR A 74 -9.38 -11.12 -12.83
CA THR A 74 -7.96 -10.83 -12.92
C THR A 74 -7.75 -9.83 -14.04
N GLU A 75 -6.95 -8.81 -13.79
CA GLU A 75 -6.59 -7.77 -14.75
C GLU A 75 -5.06 -7.61 -14.76
N HIS A 76 -4.51 -7.38 -15.95
CA HIS A 76 -3.09 -7.15 -16.15
C HIS A 76 -2.85 -5.78 -16.75
N PHE A 77 -1.87 -5.07 -16.19
CA PHE A 77 -1.50 -3.74 -16.65
C PHE A 77 0.01 -3.67 -16.86
N LYS A 78 0.42 -3.06 -17.97
CA LYS A 78 1.79 -2.54 -18.06
C LYS A 78 1.84 -1.22 -17.31
N VAL A 79 2.79 -1.10 -16.40
CA VAL A 79 2.96 0.10 -15.56
C VAL A 79 4.34 0.69 -15.82
N GLN A 80 4.39 2.00 -15.90
CA GLN A 80 5.63 2.79 -15.94
C GLN A 80 5.42 4.12 -15.24
N GLN A 81 6.49 4.78 -14.82
CA GLN A 81 6.37 6.14 -14.28
C GLN A 81 6.16 7.15 -15.40
N GLY A 82 5.15 8.00 -15.23
CA GLY A 82 4.94 9.16 -16.09
C GLY A 82 5.91 10.31 -15.80
N PRO A 83 5.91 11.36 -16.62
CA PRO A 83 6.77 12.54 -16.44
C PRO A 83 6.55 13.26 -15.10
N ASP A 84 5.34 13.16 -14.53
CA ASP A 84 4.98 13.70 -13.21
C ASP A 84 5.39 12.79 -12.03
N GLY A 85 6.08 11.68 -12.33
CA GLY A 85 6.51 10.69 -11.36
C GLY A 85 5.38 9.84 -10.80
N LYS A 86 4.19 9.85 -11.43
CA LYS A 86 3.06 8.97 -11.08
C LYS A 86 3.03 7.74 -11.99
N PRO A 87 2.56 6.59 -11.49
CA PRO A 87 2.41 5.41 -12.34
C PRO A 87 1.32 5.62 -13.39
N VAL A 88 1.66 5.33 -14.63
CA VAL A 88 0.75 5.25 -15.77
C VAL A 88 0.48 3.77 -16.03
N LYS A 89 -0.79 3.38 -16.06
CA LYS A 89 -1.22 2.00 -16.26
C LYS A 89 -1.87 1.85 -17.63
N THR A 90 -1.36 0.92 -18.43
CA THR A 90 -1.94 0.54 -19.72
C THR A 90 -2.46 -0.89 -19.61
N PRO A 91 -3.77 -1.15 -19.84
CA PRO A 91 -4.31 -2.50 -19.82
C PRO A 91 -3.58 -3.41 -20.83
N LEU A 92 -3.25 -4.62 -20.41
CA LEU A 92 -2.70 -5.67 -21.28
C LEU A 92 -3.78 -6.64 -21.78
N ASP A 93 -4.84 -6.79 -20.99
CA ASP A 93 -5.96 -7.64 -21.38
C ASP A 93 -6.84 -6.92 -22.41
N PRO A 94 -7.41 -7.66 -23.39
CA PRO A 94 -8.45 -7.11 -24.24
C PRO A 94 -9.59 -6.58 -23.36
N GLN A 95 -10.04 -5.36 -23.62
CA GLN A 95 -11.24 -4.89 -22.92
C GLN A 95 -12.39 -5.84 -23.26
N GLU A 96 -12.87 -6.57 -22.25
CA GLU A 96 -14.06 -7.39 -22.44
C GLU A 96 -15.18 -6.46 -22.95
N PRO A 97 -15.83 -6.79 -24.10
CA PRO A 97 -17.02 -6.06 -24.52
C PRO A 97 -18.02 -6.15 -23.37
N ALA A 98 -18.59 -5.01 -23.02
CA ALA A 98 -19.54 -4.84 -21.90
C ALA A 98 -20.43 -6.07 -21.76
N ALA A 99 -20.35 -6.73 -20.61
CA ALA A 99 -20.88 -8.05 -20.29
C ALA A 99 -22.16 -8.39 -21.06
N GLN A 100 -22.13 -9.48 -21.79
CA GLN A 100 -23.33 -10.12 -22.34
C GLN A 100 -24.36 -10.20 -21.24
N GLN A 101 -25.51 -9.62 -21.50
CA GLN A 101 -26.63 -9.55 -20.56
C GLN A 101 -26.91 -10.95 -20.04
N ALA A 102 -26.73 -11.14 -18.73
CA ALA A 102 -27.03 -12.38 -18.07
C ALA A 102 -28.46 -12.81 -18.46
N SER A 103 -28.62 -13.99 -18.99
CA SER A 103 -29.90 -14.59 -19.33
C SER A 103 -30.72 -14.78 -18.04
N GLY A 104 -31.57 -13.84 -17.73
CA GLY A 104 -32.45 -13.84 -16.56
C GLY A 104 -33.45 -12.72 -16.63
N GLY A 105 -34.65 -12.92 -16.07
CA GLY A 105 -35.69 -11.90 -16.07
C GLY A 105 -35.23 -10.57 -15.44
N ARG A 106 -35.88 -9.46 -15.79
CA ARG A 106 -35.54 -8.08 -15.36
C ARG A 106 -35.30 -7.93 -13.84
N LEU A 107 -36.02 -8.70 -13.02
CA LEU A 107 -35.84 -8.71 -11.55
C LEU A 107 -34.51 -9.31 -11.14
N LYS A 108 -34.08 -10.43 -11.74
CA LYS A 108 -32.78 -11.06 -11.47
C LYS A 108 -31.63 -10.16 -11.89
N GLN A 109 -31.74 -9.50 -13.04
CA GLN A 109 -30.73 -8.54 -13.53
C GLN A 109 -30.57 -7.35 -12.57
N ARG A 110 -31.69 -6.79 -12.03
CA ARG A 110 -31.63 -5.70 -11.03
C ARG A 110 -30.95 -6.12 -9.75
N VAL A 111 -31.24 -7.32 -9.23
CA VAL A 111 -30.63 -7.85 -8.01
C VAL A 111 -29.11 -8.05 -8.21
N VAL A 112 -28.69 -8.62 -9.34
CA VAL A 112 -27.29 -8.81 -9.67
C VAL A 112 -26.57 -7.46 -9.82
N ALA A 113 -27.16 -6.49 -10.51
CA ALA A 113 -26.59 -5.15 -10.68
C ALA A 113 -26.44 -4.44 -9.33
N LYS A 114 -27.44 -4.51 -8.44
CA LYS A 114 -27.37 -3.92 -7.11
C LYS A 114 -26.26 -4.56 -6.27
N LYS A 115 -26.15 -5.89 -6.26
CA LYS A 115 -25.05 -6.57 -5.55
C LYS A 115 -23.67 -6.19 -6.09
N LYS A 116 -23.52 -6.09 -7.42
CA LYS A 116 -22.26 -5.67 -8.04
C LYS A 116 -21.87 -4.26 -7.59
N GLU A 117 -22.83 -3.33 -7.53
CA GLU A 117 -22.59 -1.97 -7.06
C GLU A 117 -22.20 -1.94 -5.58
N GLU A 118 -22.89 -2.68 -4.70
CA GLU A 118 -22.55 -2.80 -3.28
C GLU A 118 -21.11 -3.32 -3.04
N TYR A 119 -20.63 -4.27 -3.84
CA TYR A 119 -19.25 -4.75 -3.73
C TYR A 119 -18.25 -3.75 -4.29
N LYS A 120 -18.61 -3.03 -5.34
CA LYS A 120 -17.78 -1.96 -5.91
C LYS A 120 -17.60 -0.82 -4.90
N GLU A 121 -18.70 -0.33 -4.32
CA GLU A 121 -18.66 0.70 -3.27
C GLU A 121 -17.79 0.27 -2.08
N TYR A 122 -17.93 -0.99 -1.66
CA TYR A 122 -17.12 -1.53 -0.57
C TYR A 122 -15.63 -1.61 -0.94
N ALA A 123 -15.29 -2.02 -2.16
CA ALA A 123 -13.91 -2.01 -2.65
C ALA A 123 -13.33 -0.60 -2.73
N ASP A 124 -14.13 0.38 -3.14
CA ASP A 124 -13.73 1.80 -3.20
C ASP A 124 -13.48 2.34 -1.78
N GLN A 125 -14.32 2.01 -0.80
CA GLN A 125 -14.12 2.33 0.62
C GLN A 125 -12.85 1.67 1.19
N MET A 126 -12.60 0.38 0.88
CA MET A 126 -11.36 -0.31 1.27
C MET A 126 -10.13 0.41 0.71
N LYS A 127 -10.18 0.81 -0.56
CA LYS A 127 -9.09 1.55 -1.22
C LYS A 127 -8.86 2.92 -0.58
N GLU A 128 -9.93 3.64 -0.30
CA GLU A 128 -9.84 4.94 0.38
C GLU A 128 -9.22 4.78 1.77
N LEU A 129 -9.70 3.83 2.56
CA LEU A 129 -9.15 3.55 3.89
C LEU A 129 -7.68 3.15 3.81
N ALA A 130 -7.29 2.26 2.88
CA ALA A 130 -5.91 1.85 2.69
C ALA A 130 -4.98 3.03 2.36
N SER A 131 -5.49 4.06 1.67
CA SER A 131 -4.72 5.25 1.30
C SER A 131 -4.29 6.12 2.48
N HIS A 132 -4.92 5.97 3.66
CA HIS A 132 -4.52 6.64 4.89
C HIS A 132 -3.33 5.95 5.58
N TYR A 133 -3.02 4.72 5.20
CA TYR A 133 -1.95 3.94 5.81
C TYR A 133 -0.72 3.80 4.92
N VAL A 134 -0.89 3.93 3.60
CA VAL A 134 0.19 3.68 2.64
C VAL A 134 0.22 4.78 1.57
N PRO A 135 1.34 5.53 1.48
CA PRO A 135 2.54 5.46 2.33
C PRO A 135 2.26 5.98 3.76
N PRO A 136 2.94 5.45 4.79
CA PRO A 136 2.83 5.99 6.13
C PRO A 136 3.29 7.45 6.19
N GLU A 137 2.50 8.30 6.83
CA GLU A 137 2.78 9.73 6.95
C GLU A 137 3.76 9.99 8.11
N LYS A 138 4.76 10.83 7.85
CA LYS A 138 5.78 11.19 8.84
C LYS A 138 5.18 11.83 10.07
N GLU A 139 4.25 12.74 9.87
CA GLU A 139 3.58 13.51 10.91
C GLU A 139 2.79 12.57 11.84
N ALA A 140 2.07 11.62 11.29
CA ALA A 140 1.32 10.61 12.05
C ALA A 140 2.26 9.71 12.89
N ILE A 141 3.41 9.34 12.35
CA ILE A 141 4.42 8.58 13.11
C ILE A 141 5.00 9.42 14.25
N GLN A 142 5.32 10.69 14.01
CA GLN A 142 5.83 11.59 15.05
C GLN A 142 4.81 11.81 16.17
N GLU A 143 3.56 11.98 15.81
CA GLU A 143 2.46 12.12 16.77
C GLU A 143 2.28 10.85 17.62
N ALA A 144 2.27 9.68 16.97
CA ALA A 144 2.21 8.39 17.67
C ALA A 144 3.40 8.19 18.62
N TYR A 145 4.60 8.61 18.22
CA TYR A 145 5.78 8.60 19.09
C TYR A 145 5.60 9.50 20.32
N ALA A 146 5.15 10.72 20.10
CA ALA A 146 4.92 11.69 21.18
C ALA A 146 3.86 11.20 22.19
N LYS A 147 2.87 10.43 21.71
CA LYS A 147 1.81 9.81 22.54
C LYS A 147 2.23 8.48 23.20
N GLY A 148 3.43 7.97 22.92
CA GLY A 148 3.88 6.66 23.44
C GLY A 148 3.20 5.46 22.78
N ASN A 149 2.59 5.64 21.62
CA ASN A 149 1.87 4.61 20.86
C ASN A 149 2.79 3.78 19.96
N ILE A 150 4.11 3.93 20.07
CA ILE A 150 5.10 3.19 19.28
C ILE A 150 5.86 2.21 20.15
N SER A 151 6.00 0.99 19.65
CA SER A 151 6.88 -0.03 20.22
C SER A 151 7.76 -0.66 19.15
N ILE A 152 8.97 -1.06 19.54
CA ILE A 152 9.90 -1.79 18.69
C ILE A 152 10.03 -3.19 19.25
N VAL A 153 9.73 -4.18 18.41
CA VAL A 153 9.82 -5.59 18.79
C VAL A 153 10.70 -6.35 17.79
N PRO A 154 11.33 -7.47 18.18
CA PRO A 154 12.04 -8.32 17.22
C PRO A 154 11.13 -8.71 16.06
N GLY A 155 11.65 -8.70 14.83
CA GLY A 155 10.98 -9.24 13.66
C GLY A 155 10.88 -10.77 13.77
N GLY A 156 9.74 -11.33 13.32
CA GLY A 156 9.50 -12.78 13.44
C GLY A 156 10.06 -13.64 12.30
N GLY A 157 10.73 -13.04 11.31
CA GLY A 157 11.13 -13.74 10.08
C GLY A 157 12.62 -14.08 10.03
N LEU A 158 13.44 -13.12 9.72
CA LEU A 158 14.88 -13.32 9.50
C LEU A 158 15.73 -12.62 10.57
N PRO A 159 16.94 -13.15 10.85
CA PRO A 159 17.91 -12.46 11.71
C PRO A 159 18.18 -11.04 11.18
N GLY A 160 18.05 -10.04 12.06
CA GLY A 160 18.24 -8.64 11.69
C GLY A 160 16.94 -7.89 11.35
N GLU A 161 15.79 -8.56 11.26
CA GLU A 161 14.51 -7.90 11.13
C GLU A 161 14.01 -7.32 12.46
N VAL A 162 13.34 -6.19 12.39
CA VAL A 162 12.63 -5.56 13.50
C VAL A 162 11.30 -5.02 13.03
N ASN A 163 10.33 -5.04 13.93
CA ASN A 163 9.02 -4.46 13.71
C ASN A 163 8.87 -3.18 14.51
N LEU A 164 8.50 -2.10 13.84
CA LEU A 164 7.96 -0.90 14.46
C LEU A 164 6.44 -1.04 14.48
N VAL A 165 5.86 -1.17 15.66
CA VAL A 165 4.41 -1.31 15.85
C VAL A 165 3.86 0.02 16.33
N ILE A 166 2.88 0.55 15.61
CA ILE A 166 2.21 1.82 15.87
C ILE A 166 0.75 1.51 16.17
N GLN A 167 0.30 1.87 17.36
CA GLN A 167 -1.10 1.75 17.79
C GLN A 167 -1.83 3.07 17.58
N ASN A 168 -3.13 3.02 17.24
CA ASN A 168 -3.97 4.19 17.03
C ASN A 168 -3.37 5.16 16.01
N TYR A 169 -2.95 4.62 14.85
CA TYR A 169 -2.27 5.38 13.81
C TYR A 169 -3.22 6.38 13.13
N TYR A 170 -4.37 5.92 12.65
CA TYR A 170 -5.39 6.71 11.96
C TYR A 170 -6.74 6.66 12.67
N LYS A 171 -7.11 5.48 13.19
CA LYS A 171 -8.35 5.24 13.94
C LYS A 171 -8.04 4.67 15.32
N PRO A 172 -8.90 4.92 16.33
CA PRO A 172 -8.77 4.27 17.64
C PRO A 172 -8.80 2.73 17.49
N GLY A 173 -7.79 2.04 18.03
CA GLY A 173 -7.71 0.59 18.01
C GLY A 173 -7.09 -0.01 16.75
N ASP A 174 -6.74 0.80 15.75
CA ASP A 174 -5.98 0.31 14.61
C ASP A 174 -4.49 0.06 14.95
N LYS A 175 -3.82 -0.67 14.08
CA LYS A 175 -2.41 -1.01 14.24
C LYS A 175 -1.69 -1.03 12.91
N VAL A 176 -0.58 -0.32 12.83
CA VAL A 176 0.37 -0.38 11.71
C VAL A 176 1.64 -1.05 12.19
N THR A 177 2.12 -2.03 11.45
CA THR A 177 3.41 -2.68 11.68
C THR A 177 4.31 -2.49 10.49
N LEU A 178 5.47 -1.88 10.72
CA LEU A 178 6.49 -1.66 9.71
C LEU A 178 7.64 -2.60 9.99
N ARG A 179 7.88 -3.54 9.08
CA ARG A 179 8.97 -4.51 9.20
C ARG A 179 10.19 -4.02 8.46
N PHE A 180 11.28 -3.88 9.19
CA PHE A 180 12.58 -3.43 8.69
C PHE A 180 13.60 -4.55 8.69
N ASP A 181 14.36 -4.62 7.59
CA ASP A 181 15.61 -5.35 7.53
C ASP A 181 16.77 -4.40 7.86
N LYS A 182 17.37 -4.57 9.03
CA LYS A 182 18.51 -3.76 9.50
C LYS A 182 19.78 -3.98 8.67
N ASN A 183 19.95 -5.18 8.13
CA ASN A 183 21.14 -5.53 7.35
C ASN A 183 21.10 -4.81 6.00
N GLN A 184 19.90 -4.72 5.42
CA GLN A 184 19.67 -4.06 4.13
C GLN A 184 19.24 -2.59 4.27
N LYS A 185 19.03 -2.13 5.52
CA LYS A 185 18.59 -0.76 5.86
C LYS A 185 17.33 -0.33 5.09
N GLN A 186 16.35 -1.23 4.96
CA GLN A 186 15.15 -0.97 4.18
C GLN A 186 13.89 -1.61 4.75
N LEU A 187 12.74 -1.11 4.29
CA LEU A 187 11.44 -1.64 4.63
C LEU A 187 11.20 -2.96 3.86
N ALA A 188 10.85 -4.00 4.58
CA ALA A 188 10.53 -5.31 4.04
C ALA A 188 9.02 -5.55 3.89
N ALA A 189 8.21 -5.00 4.80
CA ALA A 189 6.76 -5.08 4.72
C ALA A 189 6.06 -3.98 5.53
N ILE A 190 4.80 -3.71 5.17
CA ILE A 190 3.84 -2.95 5.97
C ILE A 190 2.65 -3.85 6.20
N SER A 191 2.17 -3.94 7.43
CA SER A 191 0.92 -4.62 7.77
C SER A 191 0.03 -3.68 8.56
N VAL A 192 -1.24 -3.63 8.20
CA VAL A 192 -2.26 -2.81 8.85
C VAL A 192 -3.41 -3.70 9.27
N ALA A 193 -3.84 -3.55 10.52
CA ALA A 193 -5.10 -4.04 11.01
C ALA A 193 -5.97 -2.85 11.38
N SER A 194 -7.11 -2.70 10.73
CA SER A 194 -8.05 -1.59 10.89
C SER A 194 -9.49 -2.08 10.70
N TRP A 195 -10.42 -1.16 10.58
CA TRP A 195 -11.84 -1.46 10.38
C TRP A 195 -12.48 -0.41 9.47
N MET A 196 -13.54 -0.81 8.75
CA MET A 196 -14.26 0.03 7.80
C MET A 196 -15.10 1.11 8.53
N GLU A 197 -16.39 1.20 8.31
CA GLU A 197 -17.30 2.10 9.04
C GLU A 197 -17.66 1.55 10.42
N ASN A 198 -17.73 0.23 10.54
CA ASN A 198 -18.08 -0.48 11.75
C ASN A 198 -16.88 -1.24 12.31
N PRO A 199 -16.53 -1.13 13.60
CA PRO A 199 -15.43 -1.87 14.23
C PRO A 199 -15.47 -3.40 14.04
N GLN A 200 -16.65 -3.98 13.79
CA GLN A 200 -16.80 -5.41 13.47
C GLN A 200 -16.43 -5.74 12.03
N ASP A 201 -16.34 -4.75 11.15
CA ASP A 201 -15.93 -4.93 9.76
C ASP A 201 -14.44 -4.66 9.64
N ALA A 202 -13.63 -5.66 9.99
CA ALA A 202 -12.19 -5.56 9.95
C ALA A 202 -11.67 -5.41 8.50
N MET A 203 -10.65 -4.56 8.34
CA MET A 203 -9.86 -4.41 7.13
C MET A 203 -8.39 -4.71 7.44
N ASN A 204 -7.81 -5.65 6.70
CA ASN A 204 -6.38 -5.96 6.74
C ASN A 204 -5.71 -5.48 5.45
N LEU A 205 -4.54 -4.87 5.60
CA LEU A 205 -3.69 -4.48 4.48
C LEU A 205 -2.29 -5.03 4.71
N THR A 206 -1.72 -5.67 3.70
CA THR A 206 -0.32 -6.09 3.70
C THR A 206 0.35 -5.61 2.43
N VAL A 207 1.49 -4.95 2.58
CA VAL A 207 2.39 -4.57 1.49
C VAL A 207 3.71 -5.29 1.71
N ALA A 208 4.14 -6.09 0.75
CA ALA A 208 5.47 -6.69 0.74
C ALA A 208 6.36 -5.97 -0.27
N PHE A 209 7.63 -5.83 0.10
CA PHE A 209 8.66 -5.24 -0.76
C PHE A 209 9.61 -6.32 -1.24
N GLY A 210 10.14 -6.14 -2.44
CA GLY A 210 11.15 -6.96 -3.07
C GLY A 210 12.30 -6.13 -3.60
N LYS A 211 13.35 -6.81 -4.07
CA LYS A 211 14.51 -6.18 -4.70
C LYS A 211 14.68 -6.65 -6.12
N LEU A 212 14.99 -5.71 -7.00
CA LEU A 212 15.50 -6.01 -8.33
C LEU A 212 16.99 -6.41 -8.26
N PRO A 213 17.54 -7.03 -9.32
CA PRO A 213 18.94 -7.47 -9.32
C PRO A 213 19.96 -6.35 -9.08
N ASP A 214 19.63 -5.11 -9.43
CA ASP A 214 20.46 -3.92 -9.19
C ASP A 214 20.31 -3.33 -7.76
N GLY A 215 19.52 -3.98 -6.91
CA GLY A 215 19.26 -3.56 -5.54
C GLY A 215 18.11 -2.57 -5.39
N THR A 216 17.45 -2.16 -6.48
CA THR A 216 16.29 -1.27 -6.45
C THR A 216 15.14 -1.91 -5.68
N ASN A 217 14.65 -1.22 -4.65
CA ASN A 217 13.51 -1.68 -3.86
C ASN A 217 12.18 -1.34 -4.55
N HIS A 218 11.24 -2.27 -4.52
CA HIS A 218 9.93 -2.10 -5.13
C HIS A 218 8.83 -2.78 -4.31
N VAL A 219 7.58 -2.38 -4.50
CA VAL A 219 6.43 -3.13 -3.98
C VAL A 219 6.29 -4.40 -4.81
N SER A 220 6.36 -5.55 -4.18
CA SER A 220 6.14 -6.83 -4.84
C SER A 220 4.67 -7.25 -4.81
N THR A 221 4.00 -7.12 -3.65
CA THR A 221 2.58 -7.44 -3.51
C THR A 221 1.87 -6.45 -2.60
N VAL A 222 0.58 -6.22 -2.87
CA VAL A 222 -0.35 -5.53 -1.99
C VAL A 222 -1.59 -6.40 -1.84
N THR A 223 -1.98 -6.72 -0.62
CA THR A 223 -3.22 -7.46 -0.33
C THR A 223 -4.08 -6.62 0.60
N VAL A 224 -5.32 -6.37 0.20
CA VAL A 224 -6.34 -5.69 1.00
C VAL A 224 -7.50 -6.63 1.19
N GLU A 225 -7.89 -6.88 2.44
CA GLU A 225 -9.00 -7.77 2.81
C GLU A 225 -10.07 -7.01 3.58
N GLY A 226 -11.31 -7.09 3.11
CA GLY A 226 -12.51 -6.66 3.83
C GLY A 226 -13.24 -7.89 4.36
N VAL A 227 -13.18 -8.09 5.68
CA VAL A 227 -13.57 -9.35 6.32
C VAL A 227 -15.08 -9.58 6.25
N ALA A 228 -15.90 -8.55 6.50
CA ALA A 228 -17.34 -8.70 6.54
C ALA A 228 -17.96 -9.16 5.20
N LYS A 229 -17.41 -8.70 4.10
CA LYS A 229 -17.86 -9.12 2.76
C LYS A 229 -17.01 -10.22 2.13
N GLN A 230 -15.97 -10.70 2.84
CA GLN A 230 -15.01 -11.69 2.35
C GLN A 230 -14.45 -11.28 0.97
N LEU A 231 -14.12 -10.00 0.83
CA LEU A 231 -13.56 -9.42 -0.38
C LEU A 231 -12.06 -9.22 -0.19
N THR A 232 -11.27 -9.80 -1.09
CA THR A 232 -9.82 -9.61 -1.13
C THR A 232 -9.43 -9.02 -2.48
N VAL A 233 -8.64 -7.97 -2.44
CA VAL A 233 -7.96 -7.41 -3.62
C VAL A 233 -6.46 -7.68 -3.45
N ASN A 234 -5.92 -8.46 -4.37
CA ASN A 234 -4.49 -8.77 -4.40
C ASN A 234 -3.86 -8.15 -5.64
N THR A 235 -2.81 -7.38 -5.43
CA THR A 235 -1.99 -6.79 -6.50
C THR A 235 -0.59 -7.37 -6.43
N ALA A 236 -0.08 -7.91 -7.52
CA ALA A 236 1.28 -8.41 -7.65
C ALA A 236 2.00 -7.68 -8.77
N ASN A 237 3.24 -7.26 -8.52
CA ASN A 237 4.11 -6.62 -9.51
C ASN A 237 5.23 -7.57 -9.90
N SER A 238 5.36 -7.82 -11.21
CA SER A 238 6.33 -8.75 -11.80
C SER A 238 6.92 -8.19 -13.09
N ASP A 239 7.80 -8.95 -13.71
CA ASP A 239 8.32 -8.70 -15.06
C ASP A 239 8.89 -7.29 -15.25
N TYR A 240 9.71 -6.88 -14.28
CA TYR A 240 10.39 -5.59 -14.32
C TYR A 240 11.38 -5.57 -15.50
N GLN A 241 11.22 -4.58 -16.37
CA GLN A 241 12.07 -4.35 -17.53
C GLN A 241 12.64 -2.93 -17.48
N LYS A 242 13.94 -2.81 -17.68
CA LYS A 242 14.61 -1.52 -17.78
C LYS A 242 14.22 -0.85 -19.09
N LEU A 243 13.86 0.44 -19.04
CA LEU A 243 13.46 1.26 -20.19
C LEU A 243 14.66 1.73 -20.99
#